data_a76dbc0aaac59df3e8ce100c381d615c
#
_entry.id   a76dbc0aaac59df3e8ce100c381d615c
#
_cell.length_a   1.000
_cell.length_b   1.000
_cell.length_c   1.000
_cell.angle_alpha   90.00
_cell.angle_beta   90.00
_cell.angle_gamma   90.00
#
_symmetry.space_group_name_H-M   'P 1'
#
loop_
_entity.id
_entity.type
_entity.pdbx_description
1 polymer ?
#
loop_
_entity_poly.entity_id
_entity_poly.type
_entity_poly.pdbx_seq_one_letter_code
_entity_poly.pdbx_strand_id
1 'polypeptide(L)'
;MRYSMLLFLAVVGVACAGGNRAGSITVAAAADDQQSQSPATTIQSFTPVDGADLMARLEAAQARARGQQKPYWSAYTFDVRPGVAVDPNIRDFNGSINTMGDTTVFVGTNSAGVTVETRNLAIFLLREPSSNQITRMEVYNLERKREYSGYPVYWLGRANNEESLNYLRAIAAATPLDMLSERAVLGIALHDDSRVGGMLKTFVNSSPNQRIRKSSVYWLGQVGGEQEFLASLVRNDAENKEIRKSAAHGIGQSRERGAIATLQGLYETVKDPEIRRSVISAAGNSVDEQQAFTFLLKIAKNDADWESRRTAVRQLGNFEREDTAEELMKIYQNDANVEVKRAALRSLAETKNPRAQVRLNEIARSDPNPELRKTAIRVMSDRGEAAVDDLLKLFDSEQVPEVKRTVLQTLSDIKSTRVEDKLFEVAKGNDVMDVRRQAIRLLGERVSKRSFEFLSQTAQSADGNAEVQVQAVRAISERKAEEAVPLLIKIARTHPNQAVRKQAIRSLGESGDPRAVDFFREVLSK
;
A
#
# COMPACT_ATOMS: atom_id res chain seq x y z
N MET A 1 -32.28 16.78 -19.00
CA MET A 1 -32.16 16.16 -17.66
C MET A 1 -31.43 14.85 -17.82
N ARG A 2 -30.12 14.84 -17.62
CA ARG A 2 -29.28 13.64 -17.55
C ARG A 2 -28.30 13.86 -16.39
N TYR A 3 -28.49 13.10 -15.32
CA TYR A 3 -27.60 13.05 -14.16
C TYR A 3 -26.34 12.28 -14.55
N SER A 4 -25.20 12.96 -14.55
CA SER A 4 -23.89 12.34 -14.61
C SER A 4 -23.51 11.87 -13.21
N MET A 5 -23.48 10.56 -13.05
CA MET A 5 -22.98 9.86 -11.87
C MET A 5 -21.44 9.82 -11.97
N LEU A 6 -20.77 10.66 -11.23
CA LEU A 6 -19.32 10.62 -11.03
C LEU A 6 -19.00 9.46 -10.08
N LEU A 7 -18.55 8.34 -10.65
CA LEU A 7 -17.94 7.24 -9.92
C LEU A 7 -16.54 7.67 -9.48
N PHE A 8 -16.35 8.01 -8.21
CA PHE A 8 -15.03 8.05 -7.60
C PHE A 8 -14.59 6.60 -7.31
N LEU A 9 -13.84 6.02 -8.23
CA LEU A 9 -13.04 4.82 -7.95
C LEU A 9 -11.89 5.26 -7.03
N ALA A 10 -12.04 5.01 -5.74
CA ALA A 10 -10.90 4.92 -4.84
C ALA A 10 -10.13 3.65 -5.21
N VAL A 11 -9.12 3.79 -6.06
CA VAL A 11 -8.13 2.74 -6.29
C VAL A 11 -7.31 2.66 -5.00
N VAL A 12 -7.72 1.80 -4.08
CA VAL A 12 -6.84 1.28 -3.04
C VAL A 12 -5.87 0.36 -3.74
N GLY A 13 -4.76 0.93 -4.17
CA GLY A 13 -3.60 0.16 -4.60
C GLY A 13 -3.11 -0.67 -3.43
N VAL A 14 -3.51 -1.93 -3.38
CA VAL A 14 -2.82 -2.94 -2.58
C VAL A 14 -1.48 -3.16 -3.25
N ALA A 15 -0.52 -2.31 -2.93
CA ALA A 15 0.88 -2.61 -3.15
C ALA A 15 1.23 -3.73 -2.17
N CYS A 16 1.13 -4.99 -2.63
CA CYS A 16 1.86 -6.10 -2.05
C CYS A 16 3.36 -5.90 -2.31
N ALA A 17 3.95 -4.93 -1.63
CA ALA A 17 5.38 -4.82 -1.42
C ALA A 17 5.56 -4.93 0.10
N GLY A 18 6.14 -6.06 0.54
CA GLY A 18 6.37 -6.35 1.94
C GLY A 18 7.09 -5.21 2.65
N GLY A 19 6.51 -4.76 3.70
CA GLY A 19 7.00 -3.74 4.59
C GLY A 19 5.83 -3.11 5.32
N ASN A 20 5.26 -3.81 6.31
CA ASN A 20 4.46 -3.13 7.32
C ASN A 20 5.39 -2.17 8.07
N ARG A 21 5.26 -0.90 7.82
CA ARG A 21 5.86 0.12 8.67
C ARG A 21 5.16 0.05 10.03
N ALA A 22 5.91 -0.30 11.06
CA ALA A 22 5.66 0.19 12.41
C ALA A 22 6.10 1.67 12.43
N GLY A 23 5.43 2.50 11.65
CA GLY A 23 5.61 3.93 11.65
C GLY A 23 4.26 4.55 11.96
N SER A 24 4.22 5.75 12.51
CA SER A 24 2.99 6.49 12.66
C SER A 24 2.30 6.61 11.30
N ILE A 25 1.23 5.85 11.11
CA ILE A 25 0.40 5.96 9.91
C ILE A 25 -0.54 7.12 10.17
N THR A 26 -0.26 8.26 9.53
CA THR A 26 -1.25 9.33 9.44
C THR A 26 -2.34 8.83 8.49
N VAL A 27 -3.41 8.31 9.03
CA VAL A 27 -4.60 8.01 8.25
C VAL A 27 -5.19 9.37 7.88
N ALA A 28 -4.97 9.80 6.64
CA ALA A 28 -5.73 10.91 6.09
C ALA A 28 -7.21 10.49 6.11
N ALA A 29 -7.92 10.91 7.15
CA ALA A 29 -9.36 10.78 7.20
C ALA A 29 -9.89 11.57 6.01
N ALA A 30 -10.55 10.91 5.07
CA ALA A 30 -11.52 11.59 4.24
C ALA A 30 -12.46 12.30 5.24
N ALA A 31 -12.57 13.61 5.11
CA ALA A 31 -13.42 14.42 5.95
C ALA A 31 -14.88 14.09 5.61
N ASP A 32 -15.35 12.97 6.15
CA ASP A 32 -16.76 12.73 6.32
C ASP A 32 -17.11 13.21 7.74
N ASP A 33 -17.97 14.20 7.81
CA ASP A 33 -18.60 14.74 9.01
C ASP A 33 -19.49 13.67 9.70
N GLN A 34 -18.92 12.51 10.02
CA GLN A 34 -19.59 11.50 10.82
C GLN A 34 -19.45 11.90 12.30
N GLN A 35 -20.42 12.65 12.78
CA GLN A 35 -20.54 12.97 14.21
C GLN A 35 -20.60 11.68 15.04
N SER A 36 -19.74 11.58 16.06
CA SER A 36 -19.82 10.49 17.04
C SER A 36 -21.17 10.55 17.75
N GLN A 37 -21.86 9.42 17.79
CA GLN A 37 -23.12 9.27 18.53
C GLN A 37 -22.87 8.46 19.80
N SER A 38 -23.63 8.73 20.86
CA SER A 38 -23.64 7.85 22.02
C SER A 38 -24.19 6.48 21.62
N PRO A 39 -23.58 5.36 22.06
CA PRO A 39 -24.06 4.01 21.78
C PRO A 39 -25.53 3.83 22.16
N ALA A 40 -25.97 4.42 23.25
CA ALA A 40 -27.36 4.40 23.69
C ALA A 40 -28.32 5.04 22.67
N THR A 41 -27.91 6.15 22.04
CA THR A 41 -28.71 6.84 21.01
C THR A 41 -28.84 5.99 19.75
N THR A 42 -27.77 5.30 19.33
CA THR A 42 -27.77 4.40 18.17
C THR A 42 -28.71 3.22 18.41
N ILE A 43 -28.63 2.57 19.59
CA ILE A 43 -29.47 1.41 19.93
C ILE A 43 -30.94 1.78 20.04
N GLN A 44 -31.28 2.96 20.55
CA GLN A 44 -32.66 3.44 20.64
C GLN A 44 -33.38 3.53 19.30
N SER A 45 -32.66 3.64 18.19
CA SER A 45 -33.23 3.65 16.85
C SER A 45 -33.54 2.26 16.31
N PHE A 46 -33.15 1.18 16.99
CA PHE A 46 -33.34 -0.19 16.57
C PHE A 46 -34.60 -0.80 17.18
N THR A 47 -35.18 -1.79 16.49
CA THR A 47 -36.36 -2.53 16.99
C THR A 47 -35.91 -3.65 17.94
N PRO A 48 -36.19 -3.59 19.25
CA PRO A 48 -35.77 -4.62 20.18
C PRO A 48 -36.53 -5.94 19.94
N VAL A 49 -35.83 -7.05 20.17
CA VAL A 49 -36.37 -8.41 20.04
C VAL A 49 -36.01 -9.22 21.27
N ASP A 50 -37.02 -9.81 21.90
CA ASP A 50 -36.88 -10.62 23.10
C ASP A 50 -36.76 -12.11 22.79
N GLY A 51 -36.08 -12.85 23.64
CA GLY A 51 -35.89 -14.30 23.55
C GLY A 51 -35.00 -14.80 24.66
N ALA A 52 -35.12 -16.07 25.01
CA ALA A 52 -34.38 -16.69 26.11
C ALA A 52 -32.86 -16.70 25.90
N ASP A 53 -32.44 -16.88 24.64
CA ASP A 53 -31.04 -16.94 24.19
C ASP A 53 -30.86 -16.27 22.84
N LEU A 54 -29.62 -16.25 22.31
CA LEU A 54 -29.31 -15.61 21.02
C LEU A 54 -30.09 -16.27 19.87
N MET A 55 -30.24 -17.59 19.86
CA MET A 55 -30.95 -18.31 18.79
C MET A 55 -32.44 -17.99 18.78
N ALA A 56 -33.08 -17.99 19.94
CA ALA A 56 -34.51 -17.62 20.09
C ALA A 56 -34.74 -16.17 19.61
N ARG A 57 -33.82 -15.24 19.95
CA ARG A 57 -33.91 -13.85 19.49
C ARG A 57 -33.69 -13.70 17.98
N LEU A 58 -32.80 -14.49 17.39
CA LEU A 58 -32.62 -14.54 15.92
C LEU A 58 -33.86 -15.07 15.21
N GLU A 59 -34.49 -16.11 15.73
CA GLU A 59 -35.74 -16.67 15.20
C GLU A 59 -36.91 -15.67 15.32
N ALA A 60 -37.03 -14.98 16.46
CA ALA A 60 -38.04 -13.95 16.64
C ALA A 60 -37.84 -12.75 15.71
N ALA A 61 -36.57 -12.33 15.45
CA ALA A 61 -36.25 -11.31 14.45
C ALA A 61 -36.67 -11.76 13.03
N GLN A 62 -36.37 -13.00 12.66
CA GLN A 62 -36.81 -13.57 11.38
C GLN A 62 -38.33 -13.60 11.27
N ALA A 63 -39.06 -14.04 12.30
CA ALA A 63 -40.52 -14.09 12.30
C ALA A 63 -41.12 -12.69 12.05
N ARG A 64 -40.58 -11.64 12.67
CA ARG A 64 -41.01 -10.25 12.44
C ARG A 64 -40.67 -9.75 11.03
N ALA A 65 -39.55 -10.18 10.45
CA ALA A 65 -39.13 -9.76 9.12
C ALA A 65 -39.91 -10.43 7.98
N ARG A 66 -40.43 -11.65 8.17
CA ARG A 66 -41.17 -12.41 7.12
C ARG A 66 -42.31 -11.63 6.47
N GLY A 67 -42.96 -10.71 7.19
CA GLY A 67 -44.04 -9.85 6.66
C GLY A 67 -43.55 -8.65 5.84
N GLN A 68 -42.25 -8.33 5.81
CA GLN A 68 -41.75 -7.05 5.26
C GLN A 68 -41.15 -7.16 3.86
N GLN A 69 -40.89 -8.34 3.33
CA GLN A 69 -40.34 -8.62 1.99
C GLN A 69 -39.02 -7.87 1.66
N LYS A 70 -38.34 -7.32 2.66
CA LYS A 70 -37.07 -6.57 2.51
C LYS A 70 -35.99 -7.22 3.37
N PRO A 71 -34.73 -7.19 2.92
CA PRO A 71 -33.62 -7.58 3.78
C PRO A 71 -33.64 -6.83 5.10
N TYR A 72 -33.10 -7.44 6.14
CA TYR A 72 -33.03 -6.86 7.48
C TYR A 72 -31.75 -7.17 8.18
N TRP A 73 -31.35 -6.29 9.08
CA TRP A 73 -30.24 -6.52 9.97
C TRP A 73 -30.71 -7.11 11.30
N SER A 74 -30.01 -8.12 11.78
CA SER A 74 -30.06 -8.53 13.17
C SER A 74 -28.73 -8.18 13.83
N ALA A 75 -28.73 -7.54 15.00
CA ALA A 75 -27.54 -7.04 15.63
C ALA A 75 -27.50 -7.32 17.13
N TYR A 76 -26.31 -7.66 17.66
CA TYR A 76 -26.10 -7.92 19.08
C TYR A 76 -24.70 -7.50 19.52
N THR A 77 -24.56 -7.12 20.79
CA THR A 77 -23.27 -6.86 21.45
C THR A 77 -22.72 -8.13 22.10
N PHE A 78 -21.41 -8.12 22.34
CA PHE A 78 -20.64 -9.19 22.96
C PHE A 78 -19.54 -8.61 23.86
N ASP A 79 -18.84 -9.45 24.61
CA ASP A 79 -17.70 -9.02 25.41
C ASP A 79 -16.47 -8.84 24.53
N VAL A 80 -16.07 -7.59 24.34
CA VAL A 80 -14.95 -7.22 23.46
C VAL A 80 -13.64 -7.33 24.21
N ARG A 81 -12.68 -8.03 23.62
CA ARG A 81 -11.34 -8.16 24.15
C ARG A 81 -10.64 -6.79 24.28
N PRO A 82 -9.81 -6.59 25.32
CA PRO A 82 -9.03 -5.36 25.48
C PRO A 82 -7.97 -5.19 24.39
N GLY A 83 -7.51 -3.95 24.18
CA GLY A 83 -6.41 -3.63 23.26
C GLY A 83 -6.76 -3.65 21.78
N VAL A 84 -8.04 -3.69 21.42
CA VAL A 84 -8.53 -3.66 20.03
C VAL A 84 -9.45 -2.48 19.84
N ALA A 85 -9.29 -1.75 18.75
CA ALA A 85 -10.20 -0.71 18.32
C ALA A 85 -10.80 -1.00 16.94
N VAL A 86 -12.07 -0.71 16.76
CA VAL A 86 -12.76 -0.86 15.47
C VAL A 86 -13.27 0.50 15.05
N ASP A 87 -12.89 0.91 13.83
CA ASP A 87 -13.22 2.22 13.25
C ASP A 87 -13.10 3.39 14.27
N PRO A 88 -11.98 3.49 15.00
CA PRO A 88 -11.84 4.54 16.02
C PRO A 88 -11.70 5.92 15.35
N ASN A 89 -12.06 6.96 16.07
CA ASN A 89 -11.83 8.34 15.63
C ASN A 89 -10.44 8.81 16.02
N ILE A 90 -9.41 8.26 15.39
CA ILE A 90 -8.01 8.62 15.65
C ILE A 90 -7.32 9.05 14.36
N ARG A 91 -6.38 10.00 14.49
CA ARG A 91 -5.58 10.48 13.35
C ARG A 91 -4.22 9.78 13.24
N ASP A 92 -3.62 9.49 14.39
CA ASP A 92 -2.29 8.89 14.48
C ASP A 92 -2.36 7.54 15.19
N PHE A 93 -1.80 6.53 14.57
CA PHE A 93 -1.86 5.16 15.04
C PHE A 93 -0.53 4.43 14.83
N ASN A 94 -0.07 3.75 15.87
CA ASN A 94 1.11 2.87 15.83
C ASN A 94 0.71 1.43 16.16
N GLY A 95 0.84 0.52 15.20
CA GLY A 95 0.47 -0.89 15.36
C GLY A 95 -0.07 -1.54 14.10
N SER A 96 -0.86 -2.61 14.28
CA SER A 96 -1.44 -3.38 13.18
C SER A 96 -2.79 -2.82 12.76
N ILE A 97 -3.00 -2.72 11.46
CA ILE A 97 -4.28 -2.35 10.84
C ILE A 97 -4.75 -3.48 9.95
N ASN A 98 -6.00 -3.88 10.10
CA ASN A 98 -6.65 -4.86 9.24
C ASN A 98 -8.00 -4.30 8.78
N THR A 99 -8.17 -4.13 7.48
CA THR A 99 -9.44 -3.67 6.90
C THR A 99 -10.12 -4.82 6.19
N MET A 100 -11.37 -5.07 6.58
CA MET A 100 -12.19 -6.13 6.05
C MET A 100 -13.59 -5.58 5.70
N GLY A 101 -13.81 -5.29 4.43
CA GLY A 101 -15.01 -4.58 3.97
C GLY A 101 -15.10 -3.18 4.56
N ASP A 102 -16.21 -2.87 5.25
CA ASP A 102 -16.43 -1.57 5.90
C ASP A 102 -15.88 -1.49 7.31
N THR A 103 -15.22 -2.54 7.79
CA THR A 103 -14.69 -2.62 9.16
C THR A 103 -13.17 -2.51 9.13
N THR A 104 -12.60 -1.56 9.86
CA THR A 104 -11.16 -1.45 10.07
C THR A 104 -10.81 -1.71 11.53
N VAL A 105 -10.00 -2.73 11.76
CA VAL A 105 -9.55 -3.13 13.09
C VAL A 105 -8.13 -2.64 13.31
N PHE A 106 -7.91 -2.02 14.45
CA PHE A 106 -6.62 -1.51 14.91
C PHE A 106 -6.21 -2.27 16.18
N VAL A 107 -4.95 -2.69 16.23
CA VAL A 107 -4.35 -3.29 17.41
C VAL A 107 -3.04 -2.58 17.68
N GLY A 108 -3.05 -1.64 18.63
CA GLY A 108 -1.87 -0.80 18.86
C GLY A 108 -2.14 0.37 19.80
N THR A 109 -1.30 1.40 19.68
CA THR A 109 -1.35 2.61 20.48
C THR A 109 -1.55 3.84 19.60
N ASN A 110 -2.01 4.93 20.18
CA ASN A 110 -1.94 6.23 19.53
C ASN A 110 -0.51 6.82 19.61
N SER A 111 -0.29 8.00 19.05
CA SER A 111 0.99 8.72 19.08
C SER A 111 1.51 9.02 20.50
N ALA A 112 0.65 9.05 21.50
CA ALA A 112 1.01 9.21 22.91
C ALA A 112 1.33 7.88 23.62
N GLY A 113 1.38 6.75 22.91
CA GLY A 113 1.65 5.43 23.48
C GLY A 113 0.48 4.81 24.24
N VAL A 114 -0.72 5.41 24.20
CA VAL A 114 -1.92 4.89 24.87
C VAL A 114 -2.59 3.86 23.98
N THR A 115 -2.90 2.68 24.54
CA THR A 115 -3.66 1.62 23.85
C THR A 115 -5.03 2.14 23.42
N VAL A 116 -5.35 1.94 22.14
CA VAL A 116 -6.64 2.36 21.58
C VAL A 116 -7.62 1.21 21.68
N GLU A 117 -8.79 1.45 22.30
CA GLU A 117 -9.82 0.43 22.52
C GLU A 117 -11.20 0.93 22.10
N THR A 118 -12.01 0.00 21.58
CA THR A 118 -13.45 0.21 21.34
C THR A 118 -14.21 -0.91 22.06
N ARG A 119 -15.01 -0.56 23.05
CA ARG A 119 -15.80 -1.53 23.84
C ARG A 119 -17.22 -1.70 23.36
N ASN A 120 -17.74 -0.72 22.62
CA ASN A 120 -19.12 -0.70 22.14
C ASN A 120 -19.20 -1.27 20.72
N LEU A 121 -18.88 -2.54 20.57
CA LEU A 121 -18.98 -3.27 19.30
C LEU A 121 -20.24 -4.11 19.24
N ALA A 122 -20.81 -4.21 18.04
CA ALA A 122 -21.89 -5.14 17.77
C ALA A 122 -21.66 -5.90 16.45
N ILE A 123 -22.05 -7.15 16.44
CA ILE A 123 -22.11 -7.99 15.25
C ILE A 123 -23.43 -7.71 14.56
N PHE A 124 -23.36 -7.38 13.27
CA PHE A 124 -24.51 -7.12 12.39
C PHE A 124 -24.58 -8.19 11.30
N LEU A 125 -25.74 -8.78 11.13
CA LEU A 125 -26.02 -9.84 10.16
C LEU A 125 -27.14 -9.39 9.25
N LEU A 126 -26.84 -9.13 7.97
CA LEU A 126 -27.85 -8.84 6.95
C LEU A 126 -28.45 -10.16 6.48
N ARG A 127 -29.77 -10.27 6.51
CA ARG A 127 -30.50 -11.50 6.20
C ARG A 127 -31.60 -11.29 5.16
N GLU A 128 -31.80 -12.32 4.36
CA GLU A 128 -32.93 -12.40 3.47
C GLU A 128 -34.18 -12.90 4.22
N PRO A 129 -35.33 -12.19 4.15
CA PRO A 129 -36.52 -12.56 4.95
C PRO A 129 -37.08 -13.93 4.61
N SER A 130 -37.02 -14.34 3.34
CA SER A 130 -37.60 -15.59 2.84
C SER A 130 -36.80 -16.83 3.20
N SER A 131 -35.48 -16.75 3.06
CA SER A 131 -34.53 -17.88 3.24
C SER A 131 -33.79 -17.85 4.57
N ASN A 132 -33.84 -16.74 5.29
CA ASN A 132 -33.00 -16.47 6.47
C ASN A 132 -31.47 -16.56 6.19
N GLN A 133 -31.09 -16.58 4.93
CA GLN A 133 -29.69 -16.63 4.54
C GLN A 133 -28.97 -15.34 4.95
N ILE A 134 -27.78 -15.47 5.55
CA ILE A 134 -26.92 -14.34 5.84
C ILE A 134 -26.21 -13.96 4.54
N THR A 135 -26.42 -12.74 4.06
CA THR A 135 -25.80 -12.20 2.84
C THR A 135 -24.61 -11.30 3.17
N ARG A 136 -24.60 -10.72 4.38
CA ARG A 136 -23.51 -9.85 4.84
C ARG A 136 -23.36 -9.93 6.37
N MET A 137 -22.15 -9.88 6.83
CA MET A 137 -21.80 -9.77 8.24
C MET A 137 -20.79 -8.64 8.43
N GLU A 138 -21.00 -7.83 9.47
CA GLU A 138 -20.12 -6.74 9.86
C GLU A 138 -19.91 -6.69 11.38
N VAL A 139 -18.82 -6.11 11.80
CA VAL A 139 -18.60 -5.74 13.19
C VAL A 139 -18.51 -4.21 13.25
N TYR A 140 -19.51 -3.57 13.82
CA TYR A 140 -19.58 -2.12 13.84
C TYR A 140 -19.34 -1.54 15.24
N ASN A 141 -18.64 -0.43 15.24
CA ASN A 141 -18.53 0.45 16.40
C ASN A 141 -19.82 1.27 16.52
N LEU A 142 -20.56 1.07 17.61
CA LEU A 142 -21.84 1.73 17.88
C LEU A 142 -21.70 3.23 18.19
N GLU A 143 -20.49 3.72 18.41
CA GLU A 143 -20.20 5.15 18.60
C GLU A 143 -20.10 5.90 17.27
N ARG A 144 -20.15 5.18 16.14
CA ARG A 144 -20.08 5.74 14.79
C ARG A 144 -21.45 5.74 14.13
N LYS A 145 -21.83 6.89 13.58
CA LYS A 145 -23.06 7.00 12.78
C LYS A 145 -22.92 6.18 11.53
N ARG A 146 -23.92 5.36 11.22
CA ARG A 146 -23.98 4.56 9.99
C ARG A 146 -25.38 4.55 9.39
N GLU A 147 -25.43 4.41 8.07
CA GLU A 147 -26.66 4.14 7.33
C GLU A 147 -26.71 2.64 7.02
N TYR A 148 -27.68 1.95 7.61
CA TYR A 148 -27.85 0.49 7.47
C TYR A 148 -28.54 0.13 6.14
N SER A 149 -28.21 0.83 5.05
CA SER A 149 -28.81 0.69 3.69
C SER A 149 -30.32 0.90 3.67
N GLY A 150 -30.87 1.63 4.64
CA GLY A 150 -32.32 1.83 4.78
C GLY A 150 -33.10 0.58 5.20
N TYR A 151 -32.42 -0.48 5.60
CA TYR A 151 -33.06 -1.71 6.09
C TYR A 151 -33.32 -1.63 7.61
N PRO A 152 -34.41 -2.26 8.10
CA PRO A 152 -34.69 -2.31 9.53
C PRO A 152 -33.60 -3.07 10.27
N VAL A 153 -33.27 -2.60 11.49
CA VAL A 153 -32.34 -3.25 12.41
C VAL A 153 -33.10 -3.83 13.59
N TYR A 154 -33.05 -5.13 13.75
CA TYR A 154 -33.58 -5.86 14.89
C TYR A 154 -32.48 -6.01 15.95
N TRP A 155 -32.70 -5.42 17.13
CA TRP A 155 -31.75 -5.42 18.22
C TRP A 155 -31.96 -6.62 19.13
N LEU A 156 -30.96 -7.48 19.19
CA LEU A 156 -31.02 -8.72 19.96
C LEU A 156 -30.42 -8.58 21.38
N GLY A 157 -30.01 -7.36 21.75
CA GLY A 157 -29.38 -7.13 23.04
C GLY A 157 -27.94 -7.65 23.12
N ARG A 158 -27.50 -8.05 24.30
CA ARG A 158 -26.19 -8.67 24.52
C ARG A 158 -26.30 -10.18 24.44
N ALA A 159 -25.45 -10.81 23.69
CA ALA A 159 -25.24 -12.25 23.72
C ALA A 159 -24.15 -12.59 24.76
N ASN A 160 -24.27 -13.72 25.45
CA ASN A 160 -23.13 -14.24 26.19
C ASN A 160 -22.07 -14.81 25.22
N ASN A 161 -20.82 -14.91 25.67
CA ASN A 161 -19.71 -15.32 24.81
C ASN A 161 -19.92 -16.75 24.26
N GLU A 162 -20.50 -17.65 25.01
CA GLU A 162 -20.72 -19.02 24.54
C GLU A 162 -21.70 -19.09 23.37
N GLU A 163 -22.84 -18.41 23.50
CA GLU A 163 -23.85 -18.33 22.43
C GLU A 163 -23.25 -17.70 21.17
N SER A 164 -22.60 -16.55 21.33
CA SER A 164 -22.00 -15.82 20.22
C SER A 164 -20.90 -16.62 19.51
N LEU A 165 -19.94 -17.17 20.26
CA LEU A 165 -18.83 -17.95 19.72
C LEU A 165 -19.30 -19.22 19.02
N ASN A 166 -20.28 -19.96 19.59
CA ASN A 166 -20.86 -21.14 18.95
C ASN A 166 -21.56 -20.78 17.64
N TYR A 167 -22.30 -19.69 17.64
CA TYR A 167 -22.99 -19.21 16.45
C TYR A 167 -22.02 -18.78 15.34
N LEU A 168 -20.99 -17.99 15.68
CA LEU A 168 -19.96 -17.55 14.71
C LEU A 168 -19.14 -18.71 14.18
N ARG A 169 -18.82 -19.71 15.03
CA ARG A 169 -18.15 -20.94 14.61
C ARG A 169 -18.96 -21.69 13.55
N ALA A 170 -20.28 -21.79 13.76
CA ALA A 170 -21.17 -22.42 12.78
C ALA A 170 -21.17 -21.65 11.43
N ILE A 171 -21.19 -20.32 11.46
CA ILE A 171 -21.08 -19.49 10.25
C ILE A 171 -19.74 -19.73 9.55
N ALA A 172 -18.64 -19.70 10.27
CA ALA A 172 -17.30 -19.92 9.72
C ALA A 172 -17.14 -21.30 9.07
N ALA A 173 -17.79 -22.33 9.63
CA ALA A 173 -17.68 -23.70 9.14
C ALA A 173 -18.62 -24.04 7.97
N ALA A 174 -19.80 -23.42 7.90
CA ALA A 174 -20.88 -23.83 7.01
C ALA A 174 -20.98 -23.04 5.70
N THR A 175 -20.26 -21.95 5.57
CA THR A 175 -20.51 -20.99 4.47
C THR A 175 -19.53 -21.18 3.32
N PRO A 176 -20.00 -21.47 2.09
CA PRO A 176 -19.14 -21.47 0.90
C PRO A 176 -18.63 -20.07 0.51
N LEU A 177 -19.22 -19.02 1.10
CA LEU A 177 -18.84 -17.62 0.83
C LEU A 177 -17.65 -17.23 1.71
N ASP A 178 -16.48 -17.17 1.14
CA ASP A 178 -15.20 -16.83 1.80
C ASP A 178 -15.29 -15.59 2.69
N MET A 179 -15.99 -14.55 2.24
CA MET A 179 -16.10 -13.28 2.97
C MET A 179 -16.87 -13.39 4.29
N LEU A 180 -17.98 -14.17 4.33
CA LEU A 180 -18.75 -14.36 5.57
C LEU A 180 -17.95 -15.17 6.59
N SER A 181 -17.25 -16.19 6.12
CA SER A 181 -16.42 -17.04 6.97
C SER A 181 -15.24 -16.26 7.58
N GLU A 182 -14.57 -15.43 6.80
CA GLU A 182 -13.48 -14.56 7.30
C GLU A 182 -14.00 -13.55 8.34
N ARG A 183 -15.19 -12.98 8.13
CA ARG A 183 -15.80 -12.06 9.09
C ARG A 183 -16.28 -12.75 10.37
N ALA A 184 -16.72 -14.00 10.26
CA ALA A 184 -17.01 -14.79 11.44
C ALA A 184 -15.74 -15.10 12.27
N VAL A 185 -14.62 -15.38 11.59
CA VAL A 185 -13.31 -15.52 12.25
C VAL A 185 -12.88 -14.21 12.93
N LEU A 186 -13.07 -13.06 12.27
CA LEU A 186 -12.85 -11.76 12.88
C LEU A 186 -13.74 -11.59 14.13
N GLY A 187 -15.06 -11.84 14.01
CA GLY A 187 -15.97 -11.76 15.15
C GLY A 187 -15.51 -12.61 16.33
N ILE A 188 -15.09 -13.86 16.08
CA ILE A 188 -14.54 -14.75 17.10
C ILE A 188 -13.30 -14.13 17.75
N ALA A 189 -12.35 -13.64 16.96
CA ALA A 189 -11.11 -13.07 17.44
C ALA A 189 -11.27 -11.81 18.31
N LEU A 190 -12.38 -11.09 18.14
CA LEU A 190 -12.69 -9.90 18.92
C LEU A 190 -13.33 -10.18 20.28
N HIS A 191 -13.72 -11.44 20.57
CA HIS A 191 -14.28 -11.78 21.89
C HIS A 191 -13.22 -11.83 22.98
N ASP A 192 -13.58 -11.32 24.16
CA ASP A 192 -12.82 -11.50 25.40
C ASP A 192 -13.17 -12.84 26.04
N ASP A 193 -12.56 -13.92 25.52
CA ASP A 193 -12.85 -15.28 25.95
C ASP A 193 -11.64 -16.20 25.75
N SER A 194 -11.32 -17.00 26.75
CA SER A 194 -10.17 -17.93 26.71
C SER A 194 -10.28 -19.03 25.64
N ARG A 195 -11.48 -19.33 25.16
CA ARG A 195 -11.73 -20.35 24.11
C ARG A 195 -11.32 -19.89 22.72
N VAL A 196 -11.14 -18.58 22.49
CA VAL A 196 -10.84 -18.00 21.18
C VAL A 196 -9.59 -18.61 20.56
N GLY A 197 -8.49 -18.68 21.29
CA GLY A 197 -7.24 -19.30 20.80
C GLY A 197 -7.43 -20.73 20.33
N GLY A 198 -8.15 -21.55 21.11
CA GLY A 198 -8.47 -22.94 20.75
C GLY A 198 -9.34 -23.06 19.48
N MET A 199 -10.34 -22.18 19.33
CA MET A 199 -11.18 -22.15 18.14
C MET A 199 -10.40 -21.77 16.88
N LEU A 200 -9.55 -20.73 16.97
CA LEU A 200 -8.71 -20.32 15.85
C LEU A 200 -7.71 -21.41 15.45
N LYS A 201 -7.08 -22.11 16.41
CA LYS A 201 -6.23 -23.28 16.13
C LYS A 201 -6.99 -24.39 15.41
N THR A 202 -8.24 -24.65 15.80
CA THR A 202 -9.09 -25.63 15.12
C THR A 202 -9.29 -25.25 13.66
N PHE A 203 -9.57 -23.98 13.33
CA PHE A 203 -9.69 -23.54 11.96
C PHE A 203 -8.38 -23.67 11.17
N VAL A 204 -7.23 -23.36 11.78
CA VAL A 204 -5.92 -23.54 11.14
C VAL A 204 -5.70 -24.99 10.76
N ASN A 205 -6.01 -25.92 11.66
CA ASN A 205 -5.71 -27.35 11.48
C ASN A 205 -6.70 -28.07 10.57
N SER A 206 -7.98 -27.70 10.59
CA SER A 206 -9.05 -28.51 9.98
C SER A 206 -9.83 -27.82 8.88
N SER A 207 -9.72 -26.52 8.69
CA SER A 207 -10.45 -25.84 7.62
C SER A 207 -9.90 -26.23 6.23
N PRO A 208 -10.74 -26.66 5.28
CA PRO A 208 -10.33 -26.86 3.90
C PRO A 208 -10.07 -25.53 3.18
N ASN A 209 -10.59 -24.42 3.70
CA ASN A 209 -10.47 -23.09 3.12
C ASN A 209 -9.19 -22.40 3.59
N GLN A 210 -8.26 -22.20 2.65
CA GLN A 210 -6.95 -21.58 2.96
C GLN A 210 -7.07 -20.14 3.47
N ARG A 211 -8.09 -19.38 3.05
CA ARG A 211 -8.31 -18.01 3.54
C ARG A 211 -8.69 -18.00 5.01
N ILE A 212 -9.58 -18.92 5.42
CA ILE A 212 -9.96 -19.09 6.84
C ILE A 212 -8.72 -19.48 7.66
N ARG A 213 -7.92 -20.41 7.16
CA ARG A 213 -6.68 -20.81 7.82
C ARG A 213 -5.74 -19.62 8.01
N LYS A 214 -5.51 -18.84 6.94
CA LYS A 214 -4.64 -17.65 6.96
C LYS A 214 -5.16 -16.55 7.89
N SER A 215 -6.47 -16.25 7.84
CA SER A 215 -7.12 -15.30 8.73
C SER A 215 -7.00 -15.74 10.20
N SER A 216 -7.19 -17.03 10.48
CA SER A 216 -7.05 -17.58 11.84
C SER A 216 -5.62 -17.49 12.36
N VAL A 217 -4.60 -17.74 11.51
CA VAL A 217 -3.19 -17.56 11.87
C VAL A 217 -2.87 -16.09 12.19
N TYR A 218 -3.38 -15.15 11.38
CA TYR A 218 -3.23 -13.72 11.64
C TYR A 218 -3.80 -13.35 13.02
N TRP A 219 -5.04 -13.77 13.29
CA TRP A 219 -5.70 -13.44 14.56
C TRP A 219 -5.05 -14.15 15.76
N LEU A 220 -4.48 -15.34 15.61
CA LEU A 220 -3.67 -15.98 16.68
C LEU A 220 -2.49 -15.09 17.08
N GLY A 221 -1.82 -14.46 16.13
CA GLY A 221 -0.77 -13.48 16.42
C GLY A 221 -1.25 -12.25 17.17
N GLN A 222 -2.51 -11.82 16.95
CA GLN A 222 -3.10 -10.65 17.62
C GLN A 222 -3.73 -11.00 18.99
N VAL A 223 -4.27 -12.21 19.12
CA VAL A 223 -4.90 -12.70 20.37
C VAL A 223 -3.85 -12.89 21.46
N GLY A 224 -2.66 -13.37 21.13
CA GLY A 224 -1.60 -13.71 22.05
C GLY A 224 -1.76 -15.09 22.72
N GLY A 225 -0.72 -15.52 23.43
CA GLY A 225 -0.69 -16.82 24.11
C GLY A 225 -0.44 -18.03 23.22
N GLU A 226 -0.20 -17.82 21.91
CA GLU A 226 -0.15 -18.89 20.92
C GLU A 226 1.18 -18.95 20.15
N GLN A 227 2.22 -18.35 20.69
CA GLN A 227 3.52 -18.18 20.03
C GLN A 227 4.16 -19.53 19.65
N GLU A 228 4.11 -20.56 20.53
CA GLU A 228 4.68 -21.88 20.22
C GLU A 228 3.88 -22.61 19.12
N PHE A 229 2.56 -22.47 19.10
CA PHE A 229 1.74 -23.01 18.01
C PHE A 229 2.11 -22.36 16.68
N LEU A 230 2.23 -21.04 16.63
CA LEU A 230 2.67 -20.34 15.43
C LEU A 230 4.09 -20.77 15.02
N ALA A 231 5.01 -20.93 15.97
CA ALA A 231 6.35 -21.41 15.69
C ALA A 231 6.35 -22.85 15.13
N SER A 232 5.47 -23.71 15.62
CA SER A 232 5.31 -25.07 15.08
C SER A 232 4.86 -25.08 13.61
N LEU A 233 3.96 -24.16 13.23
CA LEU A 233 3.55 -23.98 11.82
C LEU A 233 4.72 -23.54 10.95
N VAL A 234 5.55 -22.61 11.42
CA VAL A 234 6.74 -22.15 10.67
C VAL A 234 7.74 -23.27 10.45
N ARG A 235 7.96 -24.15 11.45
CA ARG A 235 8.89 -25.30 11.38
C ARG A 235 8.37 -26.45 10.51
N ASN A 236 7.06 -26.54 10.29
CA ASN A 236 6.45 -27.66 9.58
C ASN A 236 6.68 -27.53 8.06
N ASP A 237 7.64 -28.29 7.52
CA ASP A 237 7.96 -28.26 6.08
C ASP A 237 6.85 -28.82 5.18
N ALA A 238 5.89 -29.59 5.74
CA ALA A 238 4.72 -30.08 5.00
C ALA A 238 3.59 -29.04 4.93
N GLU A 239 3.67 -27.96 5.72
CA GLU A 239 2.64 -26.93 5.74
C GLU A 239 2.77 -26.00 4.53
N ASN A 240 1.63 -25.44 4.10
CA ASN A 240 1.60 -24.47 3.01
C ASN A 240 2.50 -23.26 3.32
N LYS A 241 3.33 -22.84 2.36
CA LYS A 241 4.27 -21.73 2.53
C LYS A 241 3.61 -20.42 2.97
N GLU A 242 2.42 -20.09 2.48
CA GLU A 242 1.71 -18.88 2.87
C GLU A 242 1.23 -18.92 4.31
N ILE A 243 0.85 -20.09 4.81
CA ILE A 243 0.51 -20.29 6.23
C ILE A 243 1.77 -20.14 7.09
N ARG A 244 2.89 -20.75 6.70
CA ARG A 244 4.19 -20.62 7.38
C ARG A 244 4.64 -19.16 7.46
N LYS A 245 4.56 -18.41 6.36
CA LYS A 245 4.89 -16.98 6.32
C LYS A 245 3.96 -16.16 7.23
N SER A 246 2.65 -16.43 7.16
CA SER A 246 1.67 -15.75 8.01
C SER A 246 1.92 -16.02 9.49
N ALA A 247 2.32 -17.25 9.85
CA ALA A 247 2.67 -17.61 11.22
C ALA A 247 3.93 -16.86 11.71
N ALA A 248 4.97 -16.76 10.87
CA ALA A 248 6.15 -15.95 11.20
C ALA A 248 5.78 -14.48 11.46
N HIS A 249 4.96 -13.88 10.58
CA HIS A 249 4.46 -12.51 10.76
C HIS A 249 3.60 -12.38 12.02
N GLY A 250 2.74 -13.36 12.32
CA GLY A 250 1.95 -13.38 13.55
C GLY A 250 2.83 -13.33 14.82
N ILE A 251 3.95 -14.06 14.83
CA ILE A 251 4.93 -13.99 15.94
C ILE A 251 5.54 -12.58 16.02
N GLY A 252 5.95 -12.00 14.89
CA GLY A 252 6.56 -10.66 14.86
C GLY A 252 5.63 -9.54 15.29
N GLN A 253 4.33 -9.69 15.05
CA GLN A 253 3.32 -8.70 15.44
C GLN A 253 2.77 -8.95 16.85
N SER A 254 3.07 -10.10 17.45
CA SER A 254 2.61 -10.39 18.80
C SER A 254 3.29 -9.47 19.81
N ARG A 255 2.53 -9.06 20.84
CA ARG A 255 3.06 -8.25 21.94
C ARG A 255 3.63 -9.12 23.07
N GLU A 256 3.81 -10.40 22.81
CA GLU A 256 4.33 -11.32 23.80
C GLU A 256 5.84 -11.15 23.99
N ARG A 257 6.25 -11.28 25.24
CA ARG A 257 7.68 -11.34 25.57
C ARG A 257 8.32 -12.55 24.90
N GLY A 258 9.52 -12.38 24.37
CA GLY A 258 10.26 -13.48 23.74
C GLY A 258 9.93 -13.71 22.26
N ALA A 259 9.08 -12.92 21.63
CA ALA A 259 8.78 -13.03 20.20
C ALA A 259 10.06 -13.01 19.34
N ILE A 260 10.99 -12.11 19.64
CA ILE A 260 12.29 -12.06 18.94
C ILE A 260 13.14 -13.30 19.19
N ALA A 261 13.18 -13.82 20.42
CA ALA A 261 13.92 -15.05 20.72
C ALA A 261 13.36 -16.25 19.94
N THR A 262 12.03 -16.34 19.83
CA THR A 262 11.36 -17.35 19.00
C THR A 262 11.73 -17.19 17.51
N LEU A 263 11.70 -15.98 16.97
CA LEU A 263 12.11 -15.70 15.59
C LEU A 263 13.59 -16.03 15.34
N GLN A 264 14.48 -15.77 16.31
CA GLN A 264 15.89 -16.15 16.24
C GLN A 264 16.05 -17.68 16.14
N GLY A 265 15.37 -18.44 17.00
CA GLY A 265 15.40 -19.90 16.94
C GLY A 265 14.83 -20.46 15.64
N LEU A 266 13.78 -19.83 15.09
CA LEU A 266 13.22 -20.19 13.78
C LEU A 266 14.20 -19.89 12.64
N TYR A 267 14.85 -18.73 12.67
CA TYR A 267 15.85 -18.35 11.68
C TYR A 267 17.03 -19.33 11.60
N GLU A 268 17.46 -19.88 12.73
CA GLU A 268 18.55 -20.85 12.82
C GLU A 268 18.13 -22.25 12.34
N THR A 269 16.86 -22.63 12.53
CA THR A 269 16.37 -23.99 12.28
C THR A 269 15.70 -24.19 10.92
N VAL A 270 15.05 -23.15 10.39
CA VAL A 270 14.33 -23.22 9.10
C VAL A 270 15.31 -23.24 7.94
N LYS A 271 15.17 -24.25 7.06
CA LYS A 271 16.04 -24.43 5.90
C LYS A 271 15.55 -23.71 4.63
N ASP A 272 14.22 -23.56 4.46
CA ASP A 272 13.64 -22.90 3.29
C ASP A 272 14.03 -21.41 3.27
N PRO A 273 14.75 -20.92 2.25
CA PRO A 273 15.24 -19.54 2.21
C PRO A 273 14.11 -18.51 2.21
N GLU A 274 12.97 -18.84 1.61
CA GLU A 274 11.82 -17.93 1.53
C GLU A 274 11.18 -17.77 2.92
N ILE A 275 11.05 -18.85 3.68
CA ILE A 275 10.55 -18.82 5.06
C ILE A 275 11.53 -18.10 5.97
N ARG A 276 12.86 -18.36 5.83
CA ARG A 276 13.89 -17.60 6.57
C ARG A 276 13.77 -16.09 6.34
N ARG A 277 13.58 -15.65 5.11
CA ARG A 277 13.36 -14.22 4.79
C ARG A 277 12.06 -13.68 5.39
N SER A 278 11.01 -14.51 5.48
CA SER A 278 9.78 -14.11 6.18
C SER A 278 9.99 -13.94 7.68
N VAL A 279 10.81 -14.79 8.30
CA VAL A 279 11.22 -14.64 9.71
C VAL A 279 12.01 -13.35 9.93
N ILE A 280 12.95 -13.02 9.04
CA ILE A 280 13.69 -11.75 9.07
C ILE A 280 12.71 -10.56 8.96
N SER A 281 11.77 -10.63 8.02
CA SER A 281 10.77 -9.56 7.83
C SER A 281 9.85 -9.42 9.05
N ALA A 282 9.49 -10.55 9.68
CA ALA A 282 8.67 -10.56 10.88
C ALA A 282 9.37 -9.87 12.07
N ALA A 283 10.68 -10.04 12.20
CA ALA A 283 11.46 -9.38 13.26
C ALA A 283 11.41 -7.85 13.17
N GLY A 284 11.32 -7.29 11.96
CA GLY A 284 11.18 -5.84 11.75
C GLY A 284 9.85 -5.25 12.23
N ASN A 285 8.87 -6.08 12.56
CA ASN A 285 7.56 -5.66 13.06
C ASN A 285 7.41 -5.84 14.59
N SER A 286 8.45 -6.27 15.26
CA SER A 286 8.40 -6.56 16.71
C SER A 286 8.32 -5.30 17.54
N VAL A 287 7.57 -5.37 18.63
CA VAL A 287 7.49 -4.30 19.64
C VAL A 287 8.78 -4.16 20.47
N ASP A 288 9.64 -5.18 20.50
CA ASP A 288 10.97 -5.11 21.12
C ASP A 288 12.00 -4.61 20.10
N GLU A 289 11.96 -3.30 19.85
CA GLU A 289 12.82 -2.64 18.85
C GLU A 289 14.31 -2.89 19.10
N GLN A 290 14.77 -2.93 20.36
CA GLN A 290 16.18 -3.11 20.67
C GLN A 290 16.68 -4.49 20.29
N GLN A 291 15.96 -5.53 20.66
CA GLN A 291 16.34 -6.90 20.32
C GLN A 291 16.18 -7.17 18.82
N ALA A 292 15.10 -6.66 18.22
CA ALA A 292 14.85 -6.75 16.78
C ALA A 292 15.97 -6.10 15.97
N PHE A 293 16.35 -4.87 16.30
CA PHE A 293 17.45 -4.16 15.64
C PHE A 293 18.77 -4.93 15.74
N THR A 294 19.12 -5.41 16.94
CA THR A 294 20.34 -6.19 17.18
C THR A 294 20.37 -7.48 16.34
N PHE A 295 19.26 -8.20 16.31
CA PHE A 295 19.11 -9.42 15.52
C PHE A 295 19.25 -9.14 14.01
N LEU A 296 18.51 -8.16 13.51
CA LEU A 296 18.55 -7.77 12.09
C LEU A 296 19.93 -7.28 11.67
N LEU A 297 20.60 -6.50 12.53
CA LEU A 297 21.95 -6.01 12.28
C LEU A 297 22.98 -7.15 12.17
N LYS A 298 22.85 -8.18 13.04
CA LYS A 298 23.68 -9.38 12.96
C LYS A 298 23.52 -10.08 11.61
N ILE A 299 22.28 -10.25 11.13
CA ILE A 299 21.99 -10.87 9.83
C ILE A 299 22.52 -9.99 8.69
N ALA A 300 22.21 -8.70 8.70
CA ALA A 300 22.60 -7.77 7.66
C ALA A 300 24.12 -7.72 7.43
N LYS A 301 24.90 -7.95 8.49
CA LYS A 301 26.38 -7.92 8.41
C LYS A 301 26.99 -9.29 8.06
N ASN A 302 26.39 -10.41 8.49
CA ASN A 302 27.12 -11.68 8.56
C ASN A 302 26.45 -12.85 7.86
N ASP A 303 25.18 -12.76 7.41
CA ASP A 303 24.55 -13.88 6.73
C ASP A 303 25.24 -14.18 5.40
N ALA A 304 25.45 -15.46 5.09
CA ALA A 304 26.06 -15.88 3.84
C ALA A 304 25.16 -15.57 2.63
N ASP A 305 23.83 -15.68 2.81
CA ASP A 305 22.85 -15.38 1.77
C ASP A 305 22.62 -13.87 1.64
N TRP A 306 23.00 -13.31 0.49
CA TRP A 306 22.82 -11.89 0.22
C TRP A 306 21.36 -11.43 0.22
N GLU A 307 20.39 -12.30 -0.10
CA GLU A 307 18.97 -11.97 -0.06
C GLU A 307 18.49 -11.80 1.39
N SER A 308 18.99 -12.63 2.30
CA SER A 308 18.78 -12.50 3.75
C SER A 308 19.38 -11.18 4.27
N ARG A 309 20.63 -10.87 3.88
CA ARG A 309 21.26 -9.58 4.24
C ARG A 309 20.44 -8.40 3.71
N ARG A 310 20.07 -8.44 2.43
CA ARG A 310 19.21 -7.39 1.81
C ARG A 310 17.88 -7.22 2.54
N THR A 311 17.25 -8.33 2.93
CA THR A 311 15.97 -8.30 3.66
C THR A 311 16.14 -7.66 5.02
N ALA A 312 17.18 -8.03 5.76
CA ALA A 312 17.49 -7.44 7.06
C ALA A 312 17.81 -5.93 6.96
N VAL A 313 18.59 -5.52 5.95
CA VAL A 313 18.90 -4.11 5.67
C VAL A 313 17.63 -3.28 5.44
N ARG A 314 16.67 -3.82 4.69
CA ARG A 314 15.39 -3.13 4.47
C ARG A 314 14.58 -2.98 5.75
N GLN A 315 14.61 -3.98 6.63
CA GLN A 315 13.92 -3.88 7.93
C GLN A 315 14.62 -2.88 8.86
N LEU A 316 15.95 -2.79 8.83
CA LEU A 316 16.71 -1.83 9.63
C LEU A 316 16.35 -0.37 9.32
N GLY A 317 16.00 -0.06 8.06
CA GLY A 317 15.57 1.29 7.66
C GLY A 317 14.30 1.79 8.34
N ASN A 318 13.49 0.88 8.88
CA ASN A 318 12.23 1.23 9.57
C ASN A 318 12.44 1.69 11.02
N PHE A 319 13.64 1.52 11.59
CA PHE A 319 13.91 1.88 12.97
C PHE A 319 14.35 3.34 13.09
N GLU A 320 13.62 4.13 13.85
CA GLU A 320 13.93 5.55 14.13
C GLU A 320 14.97 5.68 15.28
N ARG A 321 16.18 5.13 15.07
CA ARG A 321 17.29 5.18 16.03
C ARG A 321 18.40 6.09 15.53
N GLU A 322 19.13 6.70 16.44
CA GLU A 322 20.26 7.58 16.11
C GLU A 322 21.37 6.86 15.35
N ASP A 323 21.62 5.57 15.68
CA ASP A 323 22.68 4.75 15.10
C ASP A 323 22.30 4.07 13.76
N THR A 324 21.00 4.04 13.39
CA THR A 324 20.53 3.36 12.19
C THR A 324 21.25 3.82 10.92
N ALA A 325 21.36 5.13 10.72
CA ALA A 325 22.01 5.68 9.53
C ALA A 325 23.52 5.31 9.46
N GLU A 326 24.20 5.31 10.60
CA GLU A 326 25.61 4.93 10.66
C GLU A 326 25.82 3.45 10.36
N GLU A 327 24.99 2.57 10.92
CA GLU A 327 25.08 1.14 10.67
C GLU A 327 24.75 0.77 9.22
N LEU A 328 23.75 1.42 8.62
CA LEU A 328 23.44 1.26 7.19
C LEU A 328 24.60 1.71 6.30
N MET A 329 25.29 2.81 6.65
CA MET A 329 26.49 3.26 5.93
C MET A 329 27.63 2.26 6.04
N LYS A 330 27.87 1.66 7.22
CA LYS A 330 28.88 0.60 7.39
C LYS A 330 28.56 -0.61 6.51
N ILE A 331 27.29 -1.01 6.42
CA ILE A 331 26.87 -2.10 5.54
C ILE A 331 27.08 -1.73 4.07
N TYR A 332 26.69 -0.53 3.65
CA TYR A 332 26.92 -0.04 2.30
C TYR A 332 28.41 -0.09 1.90
N GLN A 333 29.29 0.33 2.80
CA GLN A 333 30.74 0.36 2.54
C GLN A 333 31.34 -1.04 2.42
N ASN A 334 30.92 -1.96 3.29
CA ASN A 334 31.58 -3.25 3.49
C ASN A 334 30.95 -4.44 2.74
N ASP A 335 29.68 -4.36 2.34
CA ASP A 335 29.06 -5.47 1.61
C ASP A 335 29.55 -5.56 0.17
N ALA A 336 29.87 -6.77 -0.29
CA ALA A 336 30.32 -6.98 -1.66
C ALA A 336 29.17 -6.97 -2.69
N ASN A 337 27.92 -7.24 -2.24
CA ASN A 337 26.78 -7.39 -3.13
C ASN A 337 26.09 -6.05 -3.43
N VAL A 338 25.96 -5.72 -4.71
CA VAL A 338 25.35 -4.47 -5.18
C VAL A 338 23.90 -4.31 -4.75
N GLU A 339 23.12 -5.42 -4.67
CA GLU A 339 21.72 -5.35 -4.27
C GLU A 339 21.55 -5.05 -2.77
N VAL A 340 22.50 -5.52 -1.94
CA VAL A 340 22.55 -5.15 -0.51
C VAL A 340 22.92 -3.67 -0.37
N LYS A 341 23.91 -3.19 -1.13
CA LYS A 341 24.26 -1.76 -1.17
C LYS A 341 23.08 -0.89 -1.62
N ARG A 342 22.35 -1.31 -2.66
CA ARG A 342 21.12 -0.60 -3.11
C ARG A 342 20.05 -0.55 -2.02
N ALA A 343 19.87 -1.65 -1.29
CA ALA A 343 18.94 -1.67 -0.17
C ALA A 343 19.36 -0.68 0.92
N ALA A 344 20.66 -0.64 1.27
CA ALA A 344 21.19 0.29 2.25
C ALA A 344 20.97 1.76 1.86
N LEU A 345 21.16 2.11 0.58
CA LEU A 345 20.87 3.48 0.09
C LEU A 345 19.41 3.87 0.21
N ARG A 346 18.48 2.94 -0.09
CA ARG A 346 17.04 3.20 0.06
C ARG A 346 16.67 3.36 1.53
N SER A 347 17.15 2.45 2.38
CA SER A 347 16.89 2.51 3.81
C SER A 347 17.50 3.77 4.46
N LEU A 348 18.67 4.24 3.98
CA LEU A 348 19.26 5.52 4.41
C LEU A 348 18.36 6.71 4.10
N ALA A 349 17.72 6.73 2.94
CA ALA A 349 16.81 7.81 2.58
C ALA A 349 15.57 7.85 3.51
N GLU A 350 15.10 6.68 3.97
CA GLU A 350 13.96 6.55 4.87
C GLU A 350 14.25 7.07 6.30
N THR A 351 15.53 7.07 6.73
CA THR A 351 15.91 7.48 8.11
C THR A 351 15.68 8.96 8.41
N LYS A 352 15.45 9.81 7.41
CA LYS A 352 15.34 11.29 7.56
C LYS A 352 16.52 11.95 8.28
N ASN A 353 17.65 11.24 8.43
CA ASN A 353 18.83 11.72 9.12
C ASN A 353 19.61 12.70 8.23
N PRO A 354 19.91 13.94 8.67
CA PRO A 354 20.65 14.90 7.85
C PRO A 354 22.03 14.40 7.40
N ARG A 355 22.72 13.62 8.24
CA ARG A 355 24.02 13.03 7.87
C ARG A 355 23.88 11.98 6.76
N ALA A 356 22.80 11.20 6.79
CA ALA A 356 22.50 10.24 5.71
C ALA A 356 22.31 10.96 4.38
N GLN A 357 21.64 12.12 4.38
CA GLN A 357 21.44 12.92 3.16
C GLN A 357 22.76 13.43 2.57
N VAL A 358 23.69 13.90 3.42
CA VAL A 358 25.02 14.30 2.96
C VAL A 358 25.75 13.12 2.31
N ARG A 359 25.70 11.95 2.93
CA ARG A 359 26.33 10.73 2.39
C ARG A 359 25.69 10.26 1.09
N LEU A 360 24.36 10.34 0.96
CA LEU A 360 23.66 10.04 -0.30
C LEU A 360 24.11 10.96 -1.43
N ASN A 361 24.29 12.26 -1.16
CA ASN A 361 24.81 13.22 -2.13
C ASN A 361 26.27 12.89 -2.54
N GLU A 362 27.14 12.50 -1.59
CA GLU A 362 28.51 12.08 -1.87
C GLU A 362 28.53 10.82 -2.77
N ILE A 363 27.72 9.82 -2.45
CA ILE A 363 27.61 8.58 -3.23
C ILE A 363 27.07 8.86 -4.63
N ALA A 364 26.06 9.71 -4.75
CA ALA A 364 25.48 10.10 -6.04
C ALA A 364 26.53 10.74 -6.96
N ARG A 365 27.51 11.46 -6.39
CA ARG A 365 28.58 12.14 -7.16
C ARG A 365 29.77 11.26 -7.47
N SER A 366 30.19 10.39 -6.56
CA SER A 366 31.52 9.81 -6.59
C SER A 366 31.62 8.30 -6.50
N ASP A 367 30.50 7.57 -6.29
CA ASP A 367 30.57 6.10 -6.28
C ASP A 367 31.06 5.58 -7.64
N PRO A 368 32.06 4.69 -7.69
CA PRO A 368 32.58 4.15 -8.94
C PRO A 368 31.55 3.35 -9.73
N ASN A 369 30.54 2.80 -9.04
CA ASN A 369 29.48 2.02 -9.70
C ASN A 369 28.32 2.94 -10.13
N PRO A 370 28.08 3.12 -11.46
CA PRO A 370 27.00 3.97 -11.96
C PRO A 370 25.61 3.55 -11.47
N GLU A 371 25.39 2.26 -11.21
CA GLU A 371 24.11 1.76 -10.71
C GLU A 371 23.82 2.21 -9.26
N LEU A 372 24.87 2.31 -8.43
CA LEU A 372 24.77 2.85 -7.08
C LEU A 372 24.56 4.36 -7.11
N ARG A 373 25.27 5.09 -8.01
CA ARG A 373 25.00 6.52 -8.22
C ARG A 373 23.54 6.74 -8.62
N LYS A 374 23.04 6.01 -9.62
CA LYS A 374 21.62 6.09 -10.06
C LYS A 374 20.64 5.79 -8.92
N THR A 375 20.97 4.86 -8.04
CA THR A 375 20.13 4.54 -6.88
C THR A 375 20.11 5.70 -5.89
N ALA A 376 21.27 6.26 -5.54
CA ALA A 376 21.38 7.42 -4.66
C ALA A 376 20.62 8.64 -5.23
N ILE A 377 20.72 8.89 -6.54
CA ILE A 377 20.01 9.97 -7.23
C ILE A 377 18.48 9.80 -7.10
N ARG A 378 17.98 8.59 -7.36
CA ARG A 378 16.52 8.35 -7.31
C ARG A 378 15.93 8.61 -5.92
N VAL A 379 16.61 8.19 -4.87
CA VAL A 379 16.13 8.41 -3.50
C VAL A 379 16.20 9.87 -3.04
N MET A 380 16.97 10.73 -3.76
CA MET A 380 17.00 12.17 -3.49
C MET A 380 15.68 12.86 -3.84
N SER A 381 14.86 12.31 -4.75
CA SER A 381 13.56 12.89 -5.12
C SER A 381 12.60 13.05 -3.94
N ASP A 382 12.71 12.19 -2.94
CA ASP A 382 11.85 12.20 -1.74
C ASP A 382 11.98 13.50 -0.92
N ARG A 383 13.05 14.27 -1.15
CA ARG A 383 13.28 15.60 -0.56
C ARG A 383 12.55 16.73 -1.29
N GLY A 384 11.94 16.44 -2.43
CA GLY A 384 11.24 17.43 -3.25
C GLY A 384 12.12 18.60 -3.65
N GLU A 385 11.60 19.84 -3.53
CA GLU A 385 12.31 21.06 -3.93
C GLU A 385 13.69 21.22 -3.27
N ALA A 386 13.89 20.72 -2.06
CA ALA A 386 15.19 20.78 -1.35
C ALA A 386 16.30 19.97 -2.03
N ALA A 387 15.96 19.04 -2.94
CA ALA A 387 16.95 18.28 -3.69
C ALA A 387 17.37 18.96 -5.01
N VAL A 388 16.63 19.96 -5.49
CA VAL A 388 16.82 20.53 -6.84
C VAL A 388 18.24 21.08 -7.04
N ASP A 389 18.76 21.84 -6.08
CA ASP A 389 20.12 22.41 -6.18
C ASP A 389 21.21 21.33 -6.29
N ASP A 390 21.10 20.29 -5.46
CA ASP A 390 22.06 19.19 -5.46
C ASP A 390 22.00 18.41 -6.78
N LEU A 391 20.79 18.14 -7.28
CA LEU A 391 20.57 17.42 -8.54
C LEU A 391 21.02 18.23 -9.77
N LEU A 392 20.81 19.56 -9.79
CA LEU A 392 21.30 20.43 -10.86
C LEU A 392 22.83 20.42 -10.91
N LYS A 393 23.51 20.63 -9.78
CA LYS A 393 24.96 20.56 -9.68
C LYS A 393 25.51 19.21 -10.08
N LEU A 394 24.80 18.13 -9.69
CA LEU A 394 25.16 16.78 -10.06
C LEU A 394 25.06 16.55 -11.58
N PHE A 395 24.00 17.04 -12.22
CA PHE A 395 23.84 16.95 -13.67
C PHE A 395 25.01 17.59 -14.41
N ASP A 396 25.43 18.79 -13.95
CA ASP A 396 26.50 19.56 -14.59
C ASP A 396 27.88 18.89 -14.45
N SER A 397 28.12 18.17 -13.34
CA SER A 397 29.39 17.49 -13.09
C SER A 397 29.45 16.04 -13.62
N GLU A 398 28.32 15.40 -13.86
CA GLU A 398 28.27 14.00 -14.29
C GLU A 398 28.72 13.84 -15.75
N GLN A 399 29.48 12.77 -16.04
CA GLN A 399 29.98 12.47 -17.38
C GLN A 399 29.28 11.28 -18.04
N VAL A 400 28.67 10.39 -17.22
CA VAL A 400 28.02 9.19 -17.74
C VAL A 400 26.61 9.52 -18.23
N PRO A 401 26.30 9.36 -19.53
CA PRO A 401 25.00 9.77 -20.08
C PRO A 401 23.80 9.09 -19.41
N GLU A 402 23.93 7.84 -19.00
CA GLU A 402 22.85 7.11 -18.33
C GLU A 402 22.55 7.67 -16.93
N VAL A 403 23.59 8.13 -16.22
CA VAL A 403 23.43 8.79 -14.92
C VAL A 403 22.81 10.17 -15.12
N LYS A 404 23.26 10.96 -16.10
CA LYS A 404 22.63 12.24 -16.48
C LYS A 404 21.13 12.06 -16.78
N ARG A 405 20.75 11.03 -17.55
CA ARG A 405 19.32 10.73 -17.82
C ARG A 405 18.55 10.41 -16.53
N THR A 406 19.18 9.71 -15.59
CA THR A 406 18.55 9.43 -14.28
C THR A 406 18.37 10.72 -13.49
N VAL A 407 19.34 11.64 -13.50
CA VAL A 407 19.19 12.96 -12.83
C VAL A 407 18.03 13.75 -13.43
N LEU A 408 17.93 13.82 -14.77
CA LEU A 408 16.81 14.50 -15.44
C LEU A 408 15.45 13.87 -15.09
N GLN A 409 15.37 12.53 -15.06
CA GLN A 409 14.15 11.85 -14.66
C GLN A 409 13.77 12.20 -13.22
N THR A 410 14.73 12.11 -12.29
CA THR A 410 14.52 12.43 -10.87
C THR A 410 14.12 13.90 -10.67
N LEU A 411 14.75 14.83 -11.41
CA LEU A 411 14.34 16.23 -11.42
C LEU A 411 12.91 16.39 -11.93
N SER A 412 12.51 15.65 -12.98
CA SER A 412 11.18 15.80 -13.56
C SER A 412 10.06 15.38 -12.63
N ASP A 413 10.33 14.52 -11.66
CA ASP A 413 9.37 14.09 -10.63
C ASP A 413 9.10 15.23 -9.61
N ILE A 414 9.95 16.27 -9.61
CA ILE A 414 9.83 17.44 -8.75
C ILE A 414 9.10 18.57 -9.50
N LYS A 415 8.03 19.10 -8.90
CA LYS A 415 7.26 20.22 -9.46
C LYS A 415 7.98 21.54 -9.18
N SER A 416 8.92 21.94 -10.07
CA SER A 416 9.69 23.17 -9.95
C SER A 416 9.86 23.83 -11.33
N THR A 417 9.80 25.17 -11.39
CA THR A 417 10.08 25.95 -12.60
C THR A 417 11.56 25.86 -12.99
N ARG A 418 12.44 25.77 -12.01
CA ARG A 418 13.88 25.62 -12.23
C ARG A 418 14.25 24.32 -12.95
N VAL A 419 13.48 23.26 -12.68
CA VAL A 419 13.60 21.99 -13.41
C VAL A 419 13.21 22.15 -14.87
N GLU A 420 12.12 22.87 -15.15
CA GLU A 420 11.69 23.13 -16.54
C GLU A 420 12.76 23.95 -17.29
N ASP A 421 13.34 24.97 -16.66
CA ASP A 421 14.43 25.76 -17.24
C ASP A 421 15.65 24.88 -17.58
N LYS A 422 16.03 23.95 -16.70
CA LYS A 422 17.11 22.99 -16.97
C LYS A 422 16.80 22.05 -18.12
N LEU A 423 15.56 21.56 -18.21
CA LEU A 423 15.14 20.72 -19.33
C LEU A 423 15.24 21.48 -20.67
N PHE A 424 14.87 22.78 -20.71
CA PHE A 424 15.06 23.63 -21.90
C PHE A 424 16.53 23.81 -22.26
N GLU A 425 17.38 24.07 -21.26
CA GLU A 425 18.83 24.20 -21.44
C GLU A 425 19.43 22.92 -22.06
N VAL A 426 19.12 21.75 -21.49
CA VAL A 426 19.63 20.47 -21.97
C VAL A 426 19.11 20.13 -23.37
N ALA A 427 17.84 20.38 -23.65
CA ALA A 427 17.24 20.10 -24.95
C ALA A 427 17.89 20.92 -26.08
N LYS A 428 18.28 22.19 -25.79
CA LYS A 428 18.98 23.09 -26.73
C LYS A 428 20.48 22.88 -26.77
N GLY A 429 21.06 22.37 -25.69
CA GLY A 429 22.50 22.30 -25.47
C GLY A 429 23.23 21.27 -26.33
N ASN A 430 24.48 21.02 -25.98
CA ASN A 430 25.42 20.14 -26.71
C ASN A 430 25.63 18.79 -26.02
N ASP A 431 24.76 18.41 -25.08
CA ASP A 431 24.81 17.07 -24.49
C ASP A 431 24.63 15.96 -25.55
N VAL A 432 25.04 14.75 -25.22
CA VAL A 432 24.86 13.61 -26.12
C VAL A 432 23.37 13.44 -26.45
N MET A 433 23.10 12.96 -27.67
CA MET A 433 21.75 12.91 -28.23
C MET A 433 20.74 12.23 -27.32
N ASP A 434 21.13 11.14 -26.61
CA ASP A 434 20.26 10.41 -25.70
C ASP A 434 19.79 11.25 -24.51
N VAL A 435 20.65 12.12 -23.97
CA VAL A 435 20.33 13.03 -22.87
C VAL A 435 19.39 14.13 -23.36
N ARG A 436 19.64 14.70 -24.54
CA ARG A 436 18.77 15.71 -25.17
C ARG A 436 17.39 15.16 -25.49
N ARG A 437 17.31 13.94 -26.05
CA ARG A 437 16.04 13.26 -26.30
C ARG A 437 15.24 13.01 -25.03
N GLN A 438 15.91 12.66 -23.95
CA GLN A 438 15.29 12.50 -22.64
C GLN A 438 14.71 13.82 -22.13
N ALA A 439 15.43 14.92 -22.22
CA ALA A 439 14.93 16.24 -21.81
C ALA A 439 13.68 16.65 -22.61
N ILE A 440 13.67 16.43 -23.92
CA ILE A 440 12.53 16.74 -24.79
C ILE A 440 11.31 15.87 -24.43
N ARG A 441 11.51 14.57 -24.16
CA ARG A 441 10.45 13.67 -23.71
C ARG A 441 9.83 14.15 -22.41
N LEU A 442 10.67 14.49 -21.43
CA LEU A 442 10.21 14.99 -20.11
C LEU A 442 9.48 16.34 -20.22
N LEU A 443 9.85 17.20 -21.18
CA LEU A 443 9.10 18.42 -21.48
C LEU A 443 7.72 18.10 -22.08
N GLY A 444 7.58 17.02 -22.84
CA GLY A 444 6.30 16.53 -23.34
C GLY A 444 5.33 16.10 -22.24
N GLU A 445 5.86 15.47 -21.19
CA GLU A 445 5.09 15.01 -20.02
C GLU A 445 4.62 16.17 -19.11
N ARG A 446 5.29 17.35 -19.20
CA ARG A 446 4.92 18.53 -18.42
C ARG A 446 3.78 19.31 -19.10
N VAL A 447 2.64 19.40 -18.41
CA VAL A 447 1.47 20.15 -18.90
C VAL A 447 1.66 21.64 -18.59
N SER A 448 2.63 22.29 -19.28
CA SER A 448 2.84 23.73 -19.20
C SER A 448 2.75 24.38 -20.60
N LYS A 449 2.30 25.63 -20.66
CA LYS A 449 2.27 26.41 -21.91
C LYS A 449 3.69 26.63 -22.43
N ARG A 450 4.66 26.90 -21.55
CA ARG A 450 6.08 27.11 -21.90
C ARG A 450 6.68 25.87 -22.58
N SER A 451 6.42 24.66 -22.04
CA SER A 451 6.94 23.43 -22.64
C SER A 451 6.32 23.16 -24.00
N PHE A 452 5.01 23.43 -24.19
CA PHE A 452 4.36 23.28 -25.48
C PHE A 452 4.90 24.27 -26.54
N GLU A 453 5.07 25.53 -26.18
CA GLU A 453 5.66 26.55 -27.06
C GLU A 453 7.08 26.17 -27.48
N PHE A 454 7.90 25.71 -26.52
CA PHE A 454 9.26 25.22 -26.79
C PHE A 454 9.27 24.04 -27.76
N LEU A 455 8.45 23.02 -27.50
CA LEU A 455 8.35 21.83 -28.35
C LEU A 455 7.87 22.21 -29.76
N SER A 456 6.90 23.13 -29.86
CA SER A 456 6.36 23.62 -31.10
C SER A 456 7.41 24.36 -31.95
N GLN A 457 8.21 25.21 -31.32
CA GLN A 457 9.33 25.91 -31.98
C GLN A 457 10.41 24.93 -32.42
N THR A 458 10.78 23.97 -31.54
CA THR A 458 11.78 22.96 -31.84
C THR A 458 11.36 22.09 -33.03
N ALA A 459 10.11 21.64 -33.05
CA ALA A 459 9.57 20.78 -34.11
C ALA A 459 9.43 21.49 -35.46
N GLN A 460 9.29 22.84 -35.50
CA GLN A 460 9.11 23.64 -36.71
C GLN A 460 10.41 24.32 -37.19
N SER A 461 11.51 24.21 -36.46
CA SER A 461 12.78 24.86 -36.82
C SER A 461 13.30 24.32 -38.16
N ALA A 462 13.69 25.21 -39.06
CA ALA A 462 14.24 24.82 -40.37
C ALA A 462 15.67 24.25 -40.27
N ASP A 463 16.48 24.78 -39.32
CA ASP A 463 17.91 24.49 -39.17
C ASP A 463 18.21 23.58 -37.99
N GLY A 464 17.21 22.91 -37.46
CA GLY A 464 17.33 22.05 -36.30
C GLY A 464 17.88 20.64 -36.61
N ASN A 465 18.43 19.98 -35.61
CA ASN A 465 18.79 18.58 -35.71
C ASN A 465 17.54 17.72 -35.90
N ALA A 466 17.51 16.91 -36.97
CA ALA A 466 16.35 16.11 -37.35
C ALA A 466 15.88 15.14 -36.25
N GLU A 467 16.81 14.55 -35.47
CA GLU A 467 16.45 13.65 -34.38
C GLU A 467 15.77 14.39 -33.23
N VAL A 468 16.24 15.59 -32.90
CA VAL A 468 15.64 16.48 -31.90
C VAL A 468 14.25 16.90 -32.33
N GLN A 469 14.07 17.26 -33.59
CA GLN A 469 12.78 17.66 -34.15
C GLN A 469 11.77 16.49 -34.15
N VAL A 470 12.21 15.30 -34.56
CA VAL A 470 11.40 14.07 -34.51
C VAL A 470 10.96 13.77 -33.07
N GLN A 471 11.86 13.93 -32.10
CA GLN A 471 11.51 13.72 -30.71
C GLN A 471 10.53 14.79 -30.18
N ALA A 472 10.68 16.04 -30.61
CA ALA A 472 9.72 17.10 -30.29
C ALA A 472 8.32 16.83 -30.87
N VAL A 473 8.24 16.30 -32.11
CA VAL A 473 6.96 15.88 -32.70
C VAL A 473 6.32 14.75 -31.92
N ARG A 474 7.09 13.77 -31.45
CA ARG A 474 6.59 12.71 -30.55
C ARG A 474 6.07 13.28 -29.23
N ALA A 475 6.85 14.16 -28.60
CA ALA A 475 6.44 14.80 -27.35
C ALA A 475 5.16 15.65 -27.51
N ILE A 476 4.97 16.30 -28.68
CA ILE A 476 3.74 17.01 -29.02
C ILE A 476 2.56 16.03 -29.14
N SER A 477 2.77 14.85 -29.75
CA SER A 477 1.67 13.89 -29.93
C SER A 477 1.12 13.29 -28.63
N GLU A 478 1.86 13.37 -27.53
CA GLU A 478 1.40 12.96 -26.19
C GLU A 478 0.52 14.02 -25.50
N ARG A 479 0.37 15.21 -26.14
CA ARG A 479 -0.46 16.29 -25.61
C ARG A 479 -1.93 16.11 -26.00
N LYS A 480 -2.80 16.91 -25.40
CA LYS A 480 -4.23 16.91 -25.76
C LYS A 480 -4.42 17.11 -27.26
N ALA A 481 -5.32 16.36 -27.86
CA ALA A 481 -5.56 16.39 -29.30
C ALA A 481 -5.90 17.79 -29.82
N GLU A 482 -6.59 18.64 -29.03
CA GLU A 482 -6.93 20.01 -29.37
C GLU A 482 -5.70 20.87 -29.64
N GLU A 483 -4.59 20.65 -28.91
CA GLU A 483 -3.33 21.37 -29.06
C GLU A 483 -2.43 20.69 -30.11
N ALA A 484 -2.33 19.37 -30.06
CA ALA A 484 -1.37 18.59 -30.84
C ALA A 484 -1.77 18.47 -32.31
N VAL A 485 -3.02 18.10 -32.61
CA VAL A 485 -3.43 17.73 -33.97
C VAL A 485 -3.30 18.90 -35.00
N PRO A 486 -3.72 20.13 -34.71
CA PRO A 486 -3.52 21.24 -35.66
C PRO A 486 -2.05 21.50 -35.99
N LEU A 487 -1.16 21.39 -35.00
CA LEU A 487 0.27 21.58 -35.18
C LEU A 487 0.90 20.41 -35.96
N LEU A 488 0.52 19.17 -35.67
CA LEU A 488 1.00 17.99 -36.41
C LEU A 488 0.59 18.03 -37.88
N ILE A 489 -0.63 18.46 -38.20
CA ILE A 489 -1.09 18.67 -39.58
C ILE A 489 -0.22 19.74 -40.29
N LYS A 490 0.06 20.86 -39.63
CA LYS A 490 0.94 21.90 -40.18
C LYS A 490 2.32 21.33 -40.46
N ILE A 491 2.94 20.63 -39.51
CA ILE A 491 4.27 20.03 -39.68
C ILE A 491 4.26 18.98 -40.83
N ALA A 492 3.25 18.13 -40.90
CA ALA A 492 3.13 17.10 -41.92
C ALA A 492 3.06 17.71 -43.32
N ARG A 493 2.43 18.90 -43.48
CA ARG A 493 2.30 19.61 -44.78
C ARG A 493 3.55 20.38 -45.17
N THR A 494 4.20 21.05 -44.25
CA THR A 494 5.12 22.15 -44.61
C THR A 494 6.56 21.97 -44.11
N HIS A 495 6.85 21.00 -43.27
CA HIS A 495 8.19 20.87 -42.72
C HIS A 495 9.20 20.43 -43.80
N PRO A 496 10.39 21.07 -43.92
CA PRO A 496 11.35 20.74 -44.97
C PRO A 496 11.94 19.32 -44.83
N ASN A 497 12.17 18.88 -43.60
CA ASN A 497 12.78 17.55 -43.34
C ASN A 497 11.75 16.41 -43.46
N GLN A 498 12.05 15.44 -44.34
CA GLN A 498 11.17 14.31 -44.61
C GLN A 498 10.94 13.41 -43.37
N ALA A 499 11.96 13.18 -42.53
CA ALA A 499 11.82 12.35 -41.32
C ALA A 499 10.85 12.98 -40.32
N VAL A 500 10.88 14.30 -40.18
CA VAL A 500 9.97 15.05 -39.30
C VAL A 500 8.53 14.98 -39.84
N ARG A 501 8.33 15.16 -41.17
CA ARG A 501 7.01 15.00 -41.80
C ARG A 501 6.47 13.58 -41.57
N LYS A 502 7.30 12.54 -41.82
CA LYS A 502 6.90 11.14 -41.59
C LYS A 502 6.47 10.89 -40.15
N GLN A 503 7.19 11.44 -39.16
CA GLN A 503 6.80 11.29 -37.77
C GLN A 503 5.48 12.00 -37.46
N ALA A 504 5.25 13.20 -38.00
CA ALA A 504 3.99 13.92 -37.80
C ALA A 504 2.81 13.14 -38.41
N ILE A 505 2.97 12.59 -39.62
CA ILE A 505 1.97 11.74 -40.28
C ILE A 505 1.68 10.49 -39.43
N ARG A 506 2.71 9.83 -38.92
CA ARG A 506 2.53 8.66 -38.04
C ARG A 506 1.76 9.03 -36.77
N SER A 507 2.15 10.12 -36.09
CA SER A 507 1.48 10.59 -34.88
C SER A 507 0.02 10.98 -35.13
N LEU A 508 -0.30 11.55 -36.30
CA LEU A 508 -1.68 11.81 -36.72
C LEU A 508 -2.47 10.52 -36.91
N GLY A 509 -1.88 9.49 -37.52
CA GLY A 509 -2.53 8.19 -37.68
C GLY A 509 -2.84 7.49 -36.35
N GLU A 510 -2.00 7.70 -35.36
CA GLU A 510 -2.16 7.14 -34.01
C GLU A 510 -3.13 7.97 -33.13
N SER A 511 -3.46 9.21 -33.50
CA SER A 511 -4.25 10.15 -32.67
C SER A 511 -5.74 9.76 -32.52
N GLY A 512 -6.31 9.08 -33.51
CA GLY A 512 -7.76 8.79 -33.57
C GLY A 512 -8.66 10.03 -33.72
N ASP A 513 -8.10 11.22 -33.94
CA ASP A 513 -8.85 12.47 -34.02
C ASP A 513 -9.50 12.64 -35.42
N PRO A 514 -10.79 13.06 -35.52
CA PRO A 514 -11.45 13.25 -36.79
C PRO A 514 -10.72 14.21 -37.76
N ARG A 515 -10.06 15.24 -37.26
CA ARG A 515 -9.29 16.20 -38.06
C ARG A 515 -8.09 15.55 -38.76
N ALA A 516 -7.50 14.51 -38.13
CA ALA A 516 -6.43 13.71 -38.76
C ALA A 516 -7.00 12.86 -39.91
N VAL A 517 -8.20 12.32 -39.76
CA VAL A 517 -8.88 11.55 -40.82
C VAL A 517 -9.18 12.46 -42.04
N ASP A 518 -9.67 13.66 -41.80
CA ASP A 518 -9.93 14.64 -42.86
C ASP A 518 -8.65 15.05 -43.58
N PHE A 519 -7.56 15.26 -42.85
CA PHE A 519 -6.24 15.51 -43.44
C PHE A 519 -5.80 14.34 -44.35
N PHE A 520 -5.94 13.10 -43.94
CA PHE A 520 -5.57 11.93 -44.78
C PHE A 520 -6.46 11.81 -46.01
N ARG A 521 -7.76 12.05 -45.91
CA ARG A 521 -8.67 12.09 -47.08
C ARG A 521 -8.23 13.11 -48.09
N GLU A 522 -7.90 14.32 -47.64
CA GLU A 522 -7.43 15.40 -48.55
C GLU A 522 -6.11 15.04 -49.25
N VAL A 523 -5.15 14.43 -48.51
CA VAL A 523 -3.84 14.08 -49.08
C VAL A 523 -3.93 12.90 -50.06
N LEU A 524 -4.83 11.94 -49.83
CA LEU A 524 -5.02 10.77 -50.71
C LEU A 524 -5.93 11.07 -51.92
N SER A 525 -6.65 12.18 -51.92
CA SER A 525 -7.49 12.61 -53.04
C SER A 525 -6.76 13.45 -54.08
N LYS A 526 -5.52 13.84 -53.80
CA LYS A 526 -4.59 14.57 -54.71
C LYS A 526 -3.56 13.61 -55.32
#